data_ce7fc1b070732989bf61d644678f0432
#
_entry.id   ce7fc1b070732989bf61d644678f0432
#
_cell.length_a   1.000
_cell.length_b   1.000
_cell.length_c   1.000
_cell.angle_alpha   90.00
_cell.angle_beta   90.00
_cell.angle_gamma   90.00
#
_symmetry.space_group_name_H-M   'P 1'
#
loop_
_entity.id
_entity.type
_entity.pdbx_description
1 polymer ?
#
loop_
_entity_poly.entity_id
_entity_poly.type
_entity_poly.pdbx_seq_one_letter_code
_entity_poly.pdbx_strand_id
1 'polypeptide(L)'
;MSKLEQLGPYQLEQRPGVFPLGSDTLALGRFATVRKGWRVCDLGTGSGVLLLLLAAREPQLELFGLDQDPAAAALAQDNLRHNGLEGQIWTGSWSQSPFQPGSFDLVVSNPPYYAPGS
;
A
#
# COMPACT_ATOMS: atom_id res chain seq x y z
N MET A 1 1.96 20.58 -0.55
CA MET A 1 2.35 20.47 0.87
C MET A 1 2.11 19.06 1.36
N SER A 2 3.12 18.45 1.94
CA SER A 2 2.96 17.10 2.47
C SER A 2 2.48 17.13 3.92
N LYS A 3 1.91 16.04 4.34
CA LYS A 3 1.38 15.82 5.68
C LYS A 3 1.96 14.52 6.22
N LEU A 4 2.30 14.50 7.50
CA LEU A 4 2.75 13.28 8.17
C LEU A 4 1.64 12.78 9.10
N GLU A 5 1.34 11.50 9.02
CA GLU A 5 0.38 10.85 9.90
C GLU A 5 1.03 9.69 10.63
N GLN A 6 0.68 9.50 11.89
CA GLN A 6 1.20 8.39 12.68
C GLN A 6 0.33 7.17 12.50
N LEU A 7 0.94 6.04 12.11
CA LEU A 7 0.26 4.76 11.93
C LEU A 7 0.96 3.72 12.80
N GLY A 8 0.54 3.59 14.06
CA GLY A 8 1.22 2.71 15.00
C GLY A 8 2.69 3.12 15.15
N PRO A 9 3.66 2.21 14.90
CA PRO A 9 5.09 2.55 14.99
C PRO A 9 5.62 3.30 13.77
N TYR A 10 4.82 3.49 12.73
CA TYR A 10 5.26 4.06 11.45
C TYR A 10 4.69 5.44 11.22
N GLN A 11 5.35 6.20 10.37
CA GLN A 11 4.87 7.50 9.90
C GLN A 11 4.58 7.43 8.41
N LEU A 12 3.45 7.99 8.02
CA LEU A 12 3.01 8.04 6.64
C LEU A 12 3.08 9.49 6.14
N GLU A 13 3.80 9.71 5.05
CA GLU A 13 3.73 10.99 4.34
C GLU A 13 2.58 10.93 3.34
N GLN A 14 1.70 11.95 3.37
CA GLN A 14 0.65 12.17 2.39
C GLN A 14 0.98 13.39 1.55
N ARG A 15 0.67 13.35 0.26
CA ARG A 15 0.89 14.47 -0.67
C ARG A 15 -0.40 14.78 -1.41
N PRO A 16 -0.61 16.06 -1.82
CA PRO A 16 -1.74 16.42 -2.67
C PRO A 16 -1.73 15.59 -3.95
N GLY A 17 -2.92 15.19 -4.41
CA GLY A 17 -3.07 14.39 -5.62
C GLY A 17 -2.97 12.89 -5.42
N VAL A 18 -2.59 12.44 -4.24
CA VAL A 18 -2.63 11.03 -3.86
C VAL A 18 -3.83 10.82 -2.95
N PHE A 19 -4.55 9.71 -3.14
CA PHE A 19 -5.77 9.47 -2.37
C PHE A 19 -5.50 9.45 -0.87
N PRO A 20 -6.32 10.15 -0.07
CA PRO A 20 -6.14 10.18 1.37
C PRO A 20 -6.54 8.86 2.02
N LEU A 21 -6.13 8.70 3.26
CA LEU A 21 -6.50 7.57 4.09
C LEU A 21 -8.01 7.55 4.31
N GLY A 22 -8.67 6.50 3.87
CA GLY A 22 -10.10 6.31 4.03
C GLY A 22 -10.44 5.24 5.05
N SER A 23 -11.70 5.21 5.48
CA SER A 23 -12.18 4.25 6.46
C SER A 23 -12.05 2.80 5.96
N ASP A 24 -12.26 2.58 4.65
CA ASP A 24 -12.14 1.24 4.08
C ASP A 24 -10.70 0.73 4.13
N THR A 25 -9.74 1.62 3.87
CA THR A 25 -8.31 1.27 3.97
C THR A 25 -7.95 0.91 5.40
N LEU A 26 -8.44 1.69 6.36
CA LEU A 26 -8.21 1.40 7.78
C LEU A 26 -8.83 0.06 8.18
N ALA A 27 -10.03 -0.24 7.69
CA ALA A 27 -10.68 -1.50 7.98
C ALA A 27 -9.90 -2.68 7.40
N LEU A 28 -9.44 -2.59 6.15
CA LEU A 28 -8.61 -3.63 5.54
C LEU A 28 -7.31 -3.82 6.33
N GLY A 29 -6.65 -2.74 6.69
CA GLY A 29 -5.41 -2.81 7.45
C GLY A 29 -5.59 -3.42 8.83
N ARG A 30 -6.77 -3.23 9.42
CA ARG A 30 -7.06 -3.73 10.77
C ARG A 30 -7.54 -5.18 10.79
N PHE A 31 -8.31 -5.60 9.77
CA PHE A 31 -9.01 -6.89 9.80
C PHE A 31 -8.48 -7.93 8.81
N ALA A 32 -7.67 -7.54 7.83
CA ALA A 32 -7.10 -8.53 6.91
C ALA A 32 -6.22 -9.51 7.68
N THR A 33 -6.30 -10.77 7.33
CA THR A 33 -5.45 -11.80 7.95
C THR A 33 -4.06 -11.72 7.35
N VAL A 34 -3.05 -11.59 8.20
CA VAL A 34 -1.64 -11.65 7.78
C VAL A 34 -0.88 -12.53 8.74
N ARG A 35 0.13 -13.25 8.21
CA ARG A 35 0.97 -14.14 8.99
C ARG A 35 2.43 -13.90 8.64
N LYS A 36 3.29 -14.19 9.58
CA LYS A 36 4.74 -14.04 9.43
C LYS A 36 5.23 -14.71 8.14
N GLY A 37 6.03 -13.99 7.37
CA GLY A 37 6.62 -14.49 6.14
C GLY A 37 5.72 -14.43 4.91
N TRP A 38 4.49 -13.99 5.07
CA TRP A 38 3.57 -13.89 3.94
C TRP A 38 4.02 -12.83 2.94
N ARG A 39 3.77 -13.13 1.68
CA ARG A 39 3.94 -12.19 0.57
C ARG A 39 2.61 -11.51 0.31
N VAL A 40 2.60 -10.19 0.49
CA VAL A 40 1.38 -9.37 0.38
C VAL A 40 1.54 -8.38 -0.76
N CYS A 41 0.53 -8.29 -1.61
CA CYS A 41 0.52 -7.32 -2.70
C CYS A 41 -0.70 -6.41 -2.57
N ASP A 42 -0.48 -5.09 -2.64
CA ASP A 42 -1.52 -4.08 -2.60
C ASP A 42 -1.69 -3.48 -4.01
N LEU A 43 -2.84 -3.74 -4.62
CA LEU A 43 -3.18 -3.21 -5.94
C LEU A 43 -3.75 -1.80 -5.79
N GLY A 44 -3.12 -0.80 -6.40
CA GLY A 44 -3.50 0.58 -6.22
C GLY A 44 -3.04 1.10 -4.86
N THR A 45 -1.76 0.94 -4.57
CA THR A 45 -1.20 1.17 -3.23
C THR A 45 -1.23 2.64 -2.77
N GLY A 46 -1.36 3.59 -3.69
CA GLY A 46 -1.37 5.01 -3.35
C GLY A 46 -0.12 5.41 -2.56
N SER A 47 -0.32 5.96 -1.38
CA SER A 47 0.78 6.36 -0.50
C SER A 47 1.46 5.20 0.22
N GLY A 48 0.98 3.97 0.04
CA GLY A 48 1.50 2.80 0.73
C GLY A 48 0.88 2.58 2.11
N VAL A 49 -0.21 3.27 2.41
CA VAL A 49 -0.81 3.26 3.75
C VAL A 49 -1.22 1.85 4.19
N LEU A 50 -1.84 1.07 3.29
CA LEU A 50 -2.31 -0.27 3.65
C LEU A 50 -1.13 -1.20 3.96
N LEU A 51 -0.05 -1.10 3.18
CA LEU A 51 1.15 -1.88 3.46
C LEU A 51 1.75 -1.53 4.82
N LEU A 52 1.79 -0.25 5.18
CA LEU A 52 2.27 0.17 6.50
C LEU A 52 1.37 -0.36 7.62
N LEU A 53 0.05 -0.32 7.44
CA LEU A 53 -0.88 -0.84 8.44
C LEU A 53 -0.69 -2.33 8.66
N LEU A 54 -0.54 -3.10 7.58
CA LEU A 54 -0.32 -4.54 7.68
C LEU A 54 1.04 -4.85 8.33
N ALA A 55 2.09 -4.13 7.94
CA ALA A 55 3.42 -4.31 8.52
C ALA A 55 3.46 -3.93 10.00
N ALA A 56 2.63 -2.98 10.43
CA ALA A 56 2.54 -2.63 11.85
C ALA A 56 2.00 -3.79 12.69
N ARG A 57 1.14 -4.62 12.10
CA ARG A 57 0.58 -5.81 12.76
C ARG A 57 1.51 -7.01 12.65
N GLU A 58 2.21 -7.15 11.54
CA GLU A 58 3.18 -8.23 11.33
C GLU A 58 4.39 -7.68 10.58
N PRO A 59 5.48 -7.33 11.27
CA PRO A 59 6.65 -6.72 10.62
C PRO A 59 7.39 -7.65 9.66
N GLN A 60 7.19 -8.94 9.74
CA GLN A 60 7.90 -9.92 8.91
C GLN A 60 7.09 -10.34 7.68
N LEU A 61 6.53 -9.35 7.00
CA LEU A 61 5.86 -9.54 5.71
C LEU A 61 6.81 -9.16 4.58
N GLU A 62 6.65 -9.81 3.43
CA GLU A 62 7.25 -9.33 2.19
C GLU A 62 6.22 -8.44 1.49
N LEU A 63 6.56 -7.18 1.30
CA LEU A 63 5.62 -6.16 0.86
C LEU A 63 5.80 -5.85 -0.62
N PHE A 64 4.69 -5.86 -1.34
CA PHE A 64 4.64 -5.53 -2.76
C PHE A 64 3.46 -4.60 -3.02
N GLY A 65 3.61 -3.72 -3.99
CA GLY A 65 2.51 -2.84 -4.35
C GLY A 65 2.56 -2.44 -5.81
N LEU A 66 1.41 -2.02 -6.30
CA LEU A 66 1.25 -1.50 -7.65
C LEU A 66 0.49 -0.20 -7.60
N ASP A 67 0.88 0.74 -8.44
CA ASP A 67 0.07 1.91 -8.70
C ASP A 67 0.33 2.39 -10.13
N GLN A 68 -0.74 2.79 -10.81
CA GLN A 68 -0.61 3.31 -12.18
C GLN A 68 -0.06 4.72 -12.20
N ASP A 69 -0.20 5.46 -11.10
CA ASP A 69 0.32 6.81 -10.96
C ASP A 69 1.78 6.76 -10.47
N PRO A 70 2.74 7.22 -11.29
CA PRO A 70 4.15 7.20 -10.88
C PRO A 70 4.44 8.00 -9.61
N ALA A 71 3.72 9.11 -9.40
CA ALA A 71 3.92 9.91 -8.19
C ALA A 71 3.46 9.15 -6.94
N ALA A 72 2.34 8.44 -7.03
CA ALA A 72 1.85 7.62 -5.93
C ALA A 72 2.80 6.45 -5.65
N ALA A 73 3.25 5.77 -6.69
CA ALA A 73 4.20 4.65 -6.53
C ALA A 73 5.51 5.11 -5.87
N ALA A 74 6.02 6.27 -6.28
CA ALA A 74 7.24 6.83 -5.67
C ALA A 74 7.02 7.18 -4.20
N LEU A 75 5.86 7.75 -3.87
CA LEU A 75 5.52 8.08 -2.49
C LEU A 75 5.41 6.82 -1.64
N ALA A 76 4.77 5.78 -2.15
CA ALA A 76 4.67 4.50 -1.45
C ALA A 76 6.04 3.92 -1.16
N GLN A 77 6.94 3.93 -2.15
CA GLN A 77 8.30 3.43 -1.96
C GLN A 77 9.05 4.26 -0.90
N ASP A 78 8.91 5.57 -0.95
CA ASP A 78 9.53 6.45 0.04
C ASP A 78 8.98 6.19 1.45
N ASN A 79 7.68 5.98 1.57
CA ASN A 79 7.08 5.69 2.87
C ASN A 79 7.57 4.37 3.45
N LEU A 80 7.73 3.34 2.64
CA LEU A 80 8.31 2.08 3.10
C LEU A 80 9.76 2.31 3.58
N ARG A 81 10.54 2.98 2.75
CA ARG A 81 11.96 3.21 3.04
C ARG A 81 12.16 4.07 4.29
N HIS A 82 11.35 5.10 4.46
CA HIS A 82 11.39 5.99 5.63
C HIS A 82 11.14 5.25 6.94
N ASN A 83 10.36 4.18 6.88
CA ASN A 83 10.02 3.38 8.06
C ASN A 83 10.90 2.15 8.21
N GLY A 84 11.99 2.06 7.45
CA GLY A 84 12.92 0.94 7.53
C GLY A 84 12.37 -0.36 6.99
N LEU A 85 11.34 -0.29 6.16
CA LEU A 85 10.71 -1.47 5.58
C LEU A 85 11.22 -1.69 4.17
N GLU A 86 11.48 -2.96 3.85
CA GLU A 86 11.81 -3.36 2.49
C GLU A 86 10.54 -3.74 1.76
N GLY A 87 10.45 -3.36 0.49
CA GLY A 87 9.32 -3.71 -0.33
C GLY A 87 9.56 -3.28 -1.76
N GLN A 88 8.75 -3.81 -2.67
CA GLN A 88 8.86 -3.50 -4.08
C GLN A 88 7.55 -2.88 -4.56
N ILE A 89 7.64 -1.65 -5.04
CA ILE A 89 6.49 -0.93 -5.60
C ILE A 89 6.69 -0.80 -7.10
N TRP A 90 5.74 -1.29 -7.86
CA TRP A 90 5.76 -1.26 -9.31
C TRP A 90 4.81 -0.17 -9.82
N THR A 91 5.28 0.61 -10.80
CA THR A 91 4.42 1.58 -11.48
C THR A 91 3.82 0.93 -12.71
N GLY A 92 2.50 0.83 -12.75
CA GLY A 92 1.81 0.23 -13.88
C GLY A 92 0.62 -0.61 -13.45
N SER A 93 0.09 -1.39 -14.39
CA SER A 93 -1.05 -2.26 -14.15
C SER A 93 -0.59 -3.68 -13.81
N TRP A 94 -1.47 -4.45 -13.22
CA TRP A 94 -1.20 -5.84 -12.88
C TRP A 94 -0.79 -6.65 -14.12
N SER A 95 -1.50 -6.47 -15.23
CA SER A 95 -1.24 -7.24 -16.45
C SER A 95 0.13 -6.98 -17.06
N GLN A 96 0.74 -5.84 -16.73
CA GLN A 96 2.06 -5.45 -17.26
C GLN A 96 3.17 -5.57 -16.21
N SER A 97 2.83 -6.06 -15.02
CA SER A 97 3.80 -6.15 -13.92
C SER A 97 4.64 -7.42 -14.03
N PRO A 98 5.82 -7.45 -13.37
CA PRO A 98 6.64 -8.66 -13.29
C PRO A 98 6.08 -9.68 -12.31
N PHE A 99 5.04 -9.33 -11.57
CA PHE A 99 4.51 -10.19 -10.53
C PHE A 99 3.71 -11.34 -11.12
N GLN A 100 3.92 -12.56 -10.62
CA GLN A 100 3.27 -13.76 -11.13
C GLN A 100 1.99 -14.03 -10.34
N PRO A 101 0.87 -14.37 -11.03
CA PRO A 101 -0.32 -14.82 -10.32
C PRO A 101 -0.01 -16.02 -9.43
N GLY A 102 -0.59 -16.04 -8.24
CA GLY A 102 -0.39 -17.13 -7.29
C GLY A 102 0.89 -17.05 -6.48
N SER A 103 1.73 -16.02 -6.71
CA SER A 103 2.97 -15.87 -5.96
C SER A 103 2.77 -15.14 -4.63
N PHE A 104 1.56 -14.69 -4.32
CA PHE A 104 1.26 -13.96 -3.10
C PHE A 104 0.33 -14.75 -2.19
N ASP A 105 0.54 -14.61 -0.89
CA ASP A 105 -0.35 -15.18 0.12
C ASP A 105 -1.60 -14.34 0.32
N LEU A 106 -1.47 -13.02 0.11
CA LEU A 106 -2.58 -12.09 0.22
C LEU A 106 -2.45 -11.02 -0.85
N VAL A 107 -3.53 -10.79 -1.58
CA VAL A 107 -3.65 -9.66 -2.51
C VAL A 107 -4.80 -8.81 -2.02
N VAL A 108 -4.54 -7.53 -1.79
CA VAL A 108 -5.55 -6.58 -1.35
C VAL A 108 -5.71 -5.50 -2.39
N SER A 109 -6.89 -4.92 -2.44
CA SER A 109 -7.17 -3.82 -3.34
C SER A 109 -8.15 -2.88 -2.66
N ASN A 110 -7.81 -1.61 -2.65
CA ASN A 110 -8.68 -0.57 -2.13
C ASN A 110 -8.80 0.51 -3.21
N PRO A 111 -9.56 0.23 -4.27
CA PRO A 111 -9.66 1.16 -5.40
C PRO A 111 -10.29 2.47 -4.96
N PRO A 112 -9.96 3.57 -5.63
CA PRO A 112 -10.59 4.85 -5.33
C PRO A 112 -12.08 4.79 -5.65
N TYR A 113 -12.87 5.52 -4.86
CA TYR A 113 -14.29 5.70 -5.11
C TYR A 113 -14.51 6.90 -6.01
N TYR A 114 -15.31 6.70 -7.05
CA TYR A 114 -15.76 7.78 -7.90
C TYR A 114 -17.27 7.96 -7.70
N ALA A 115 -17.73 9.19 -7.70
CA ALA A 115 -19.16 9.44 -7.67
C ALA A 115 -19.80 8.85 -8.94
N PRO A 116 -21.04 8.34 -8.87
CA PRO A 116 -21.72 7.85 -10.05
C PRO A 116 -21.76 8.93 -11.13
N GLY A 117 -21.41 8.55 -12.35
CA GLY A 117 -21.37 9.48 -13.47
C GLY A 117 -20.05 10.26 -13.61
N SER A 118 -19.11 10.01 -12.76
CA SER A 118 -17.79 10.67 -12.84
C SER A 118 -16.90 10.01 -13.87
#